data_25bb715103c592469270b3e8a6f8a8e8
#
_entry.id   25bb715103c592469270b3e8a6f8a8e8
#
_cell.length_a   1.000
_cell.length_b   1.000
_cell.length_c   1.000
_cell.angle_alpha   90.00
_cell.angle_beta   90.00
_cell.angle_gamma   90.00
#
_symmetry.space_group_name_H-M   'P 1'
#
loop_
_entity.id
_entity.type
_entity.pdbx_description
1 polymer ?
#
loop_
_entity_poly.entity_id
_entity_poly.type
_entity_poly.pdbx_seq_one_letter_code
_entity_poly.pdbx_strand_id
1 'polypeptide(L)'
;SNRFGGMNFAALNKKDGSRKKFISRFGKDGMLVEMDYDAYHLRLIGDVIGYEFPKGSVHKHMAEFYGVGYDEAKGLSFQYLYGHIPDDVLKINPFFNKVQKYIDKTWKSYKSNNFIESDIYNKRIYRKNLSDMNKNKVFNYLIQLLETESNMKMLTDLIPKVDQYRSEIILYSYDSFLFDFYLPDGLDFLYKTKKVIEQNGKFPVKVAKGSNYHEMYNITEKFV
;
A
#
# COMPACT_ATOMS: atom_id res chain seq x y z
N SER A 1 -2.38 16.46 9.17
CA SER A 1 -1.94 16.85 10.51
C SER A 1 -3.14 17.03 11.41
N ASN A 2 -3.16 16.31 12.52
CA ASN A 2 -4.27 16.32 13.47
C ASN A 2 -4.27 17.66 14.22
N ARG A 3 -5.06 18.63 13.78
CA ARG A 3 -5.23 19.94 14.43
C ARG A 3 -5.83 19.86 15.85
N PHE A 4 -6.21 18.68 16.30
CA PHE A 4 -6.87 18.46 17.59
C PHE A 4 -5.96 17.85 18.66
N GLY A 5 -4.65 17.83 18.48
CA GLY A 5 -3.72 17.31 19.49
C GLY A 5 -3.92 15.83 19.85
N GLY A 6 -4.63 15.08 19.01
CA GLY A 6 -4.92 13.66 19.22
C GLY A 6 -3.79 12.75 18.75
N MET A 7 -3.84 11.50 19.20
CA MET A 7 -2.94 10.44 18.78
C MET A 7 -3.10 10.16 17.28
N ASN A 8 -1.99 10.12 16.54
CA ASN A 8 -2.01 9.67 15.16
C ASN A 8 -2.04 8.13 15.11
N PHE A 9 -3.21 7.56 14.94
CA PHE A 9 -3.40 6.10 14.91
C PHE A 9 -2.67 5.41 13.76
N ALA A 10 -2.51 6.08 12.62
CA ALA A 10 -1.75 5.55 11.48
C ALA A 10 -0.23 5.46 11.76
N ALA A 11 0.26 6.24 12.73
CA ALA A 11 1.68 6.27 13.12
C ALA A 11 1.95 5.61 14.48
N LEU A 12 1.05 4.75 14.99
CA LEU A 12 1.27 4.02 16.24
C LEU A 12 2.51 3.14 16.14
N ASN A 13 3.42 3.32 17.09
CA ASN A 13 4.66 2.56 17.13
C ASN A 13 4.37 1.07 17.38
N LYS A 14 5.02 0.22 16.57
CA LYS A 14 4.92 -1.24 16.73
C LYS A 14 5.69 -1.77 17.94
N LYS A 15 6.68 -1.01 18.45
CA LYS A 15 7.66 -1.50 19.44
C LYS A 15 7.35 -1.07 20.89
N ASP A 16 6.59 0.00 21.10
CA ASP A 16 6.35 0.57 22.44
C ASP A 16 5.17 -0.05 23.21
N GLY A 17 4.53 -1.05 22.61
CA GLY A 17 3.37 -1.74 23.20
C GLY A 17 2.06 -0.95 23.19
N SER A 18 2.03 0.28 22.66
CA SER A 18 0.80 1.09 22.56
C SER A 18 -0.31 0.36 21.80
N ARG A 19 0.05 -0.44 20.81
CA ARG A 19 -0.88 -1.25 20.02
C ARG A 19 -1.59 -2.36 20.82
N LYS A 20 -1.06 -2.79 21.98
CA LYS A 20 -1.71 -3.80 22.86
C LYS A 20 -3.06 -3.34 23.40
N LYS A 21 -3.29 -2.03 23.48
CA LYS A 21 -4.54 -1.46 23.99
C LYS A 21 -5.70 -1.56 22.99
N PHE A 22 -5.41 -1.84 21.73
CA PHE A 22 -6.42 -2.01 20.69
C PHE A 22 -6.82 -3.47 20.62
N ILE A 23 -8.03 -3.76 21.08
CA ILE A 23 -8.64 -5.08 21.12
C ILE A 23 -10.00 -5.03 20.42
N SER A 24 -10.56 -6.18 20.07
CA SER A 24 -11.90 -6.27 19.54
C SER A 24 -12.96 -5.83 20.56
N ARG A 25 -13.95 -5.03 20.13
CA ARG A 25 -15.12 -4.67 20.92
C ARG A 25 -16.06 -5.85 21.21
N PHE A 26 -15.94 -6.93 20.45
CA PHE A 26 -16.78 -8.13 20.58
C PHE A 26 -16.27 -9.11 21.65
N GLY A 27 -15.20 -8.77 22.39
CA GLY A 27 -14.66 -9.61 23.46
C GLY A 27 -14.26 -10.99 22.94
N LYS A 28 -14.82 -12.07 23.56
CA LYS A 28 -14.54 -13.47 23.16
C LYS A 28 -15.05 -13.85 21.77
N ASP A 29 -16.01 -13.11 21.23
CA ASP A 29 -16.63 -13.35 19.94
C ASP A 29 -15.98 -12.49 18.83
N GLY A 30 -14.81 -11.88 19.09
CA GLY A 30 -14.11 -11.05 18.14
C GLY A 30 -12.60 -11.16 18.17
N MET A 31 -11.98 -10.66 17.09
CA MET A 31 -10.53 -10.47 16.98
C MET A 31 -10.22 -9.35 16.02
N LEU A 32 -8.98 -8.88 16.03
CA LEU A 32 -8.50 -7.96 15.01
C LEU A 32 -7.95 -8.74 13.82
N VAL A 33 -8.26 -8.26 12.62
CA VAL A 33 -7.71 -8.79 11.36
C VAL A 33 -7.12 -7.62 10.58
N GLU A 34 -5.86 -7.75 10.18
CA GLU A 34 -5.17 -6.79 9.33
C GLU A 34 -4.97 -7.38 7.93
N MET A 35 -5.26 -6.59 6.90
CA MET A 35 -4.96 -6.89 5.50
C MET A 35 -4.01 -5.82 5.00
N ASP A 36 -2.78 -6.21 4.68
CA ASP A 36 -1.66 -5.33 4.32
C ASP A 36 -1.17 -5.69 2.91
N TYR A 37 -1.11 -4.72 2.00
CA TYR A 37 -0.68 -4.98 0.63
C TYR A 37 0.77 -5.46 0.54
N ASP A 38 1.01 -6.47 -0.26
CA ASP A 38 2.38 -6.95 -0.55
C ASP A 38 3.03 -6.09 -1.63
N ALA A 39 4.07 -5.34 -1.24
CA ALA A 39 4.85 -4.47 -2.13
C ALA A 39 3.99 -3.48 -2.94
N TYR A 40 3.02 -2.82 -2.30
CA TYR A 40 1.97 -2.05 -2.95
C TYR A 40 2.48 -1.03 -3.96
N HIS A 41 3.41 -0.13 -3.56
CA HIS A 41 3.90 0.92 -4.46
C HIS A 41 4.63 0.36 -5.70
N LEU A 42 5.38 -0.73 -5.55
CA LEU A 42 6.02 -1.37 -6.70
C LEU A 42 4.97 -1.94 -7.66
N ARG A 43 3.94 -2.59 -7.13
CA ARG A 43 2.85 -3.14 -7.96
C ARG A 43 1.99 -2.06 -8.58
N LEU A 44 1.69 -0.99 -7.84
CA LEU A 44 0.90 0.15 -8.33
C LEU A 44 1.61 0.85 -9.49
N ILE A 45 2.91 1.12 -9.34
CA ILE A 45 3.70 1.68 -10.43
C ILE A 45 3.87 0.67 -11.56
N GLY A 46 4.06 -0.62 -11.27
CA GLY A 46 4.07 -1.67 -12.29
C GLY A 46 2.83 -1.64 -13.16
N ASP A 47 1.66 -1.52 -12.55
CA ASP A 47 0.39 -1.40 -13.25
C ASP A 47 0.35 -0.18 -14.19
N VAL A 48 0.72 0.99 -13.67
CA VAL A 48 0.73 2.25 -14.45
C VAL A 48 1.70 2.21 -15.64
N ILE A 49 2.88 1.59 -15.46
CA ILE A 49 3.90 1.52 -16.54
C ILE A 49 3.78 0.27 -17.43
N GLY A 50 2.75 -0.55 -17.21
CA GLY A 50 2.56 -1.81 -17.94
C GLY A 50 3.70 -2.80 -17.70
N TYR A 51 4.10 -3.02 -16.44
CA TYR A 51 5.07 -4.04 -16.04
C TYR A 51 4.40 -5.07 -15.14
N GLU A 52 4.37 -6.32 -15.60
CA GLU A 52 3.82 -7.43 -14.84
C GLU A 52 4.92 -8.13 -14.04
N PHE A 53 4.76 -8.14 -12.72
CA PHE A 53 5.63 -8.93 -11.85
C PHE A 53 5.29 -10.42 -11.96
N PRO A 54 6.28 -11.31 -11.86
CA PRO A 54 6.02 -12.74 -11.73
C PRO A 54 5.12 -13.03 -10.53
N LYS A 55 4.43 -14.19 -10.57
CA LYS A 55 3.66 -14.65 -9.41
C LYS A 55 4.55 -14.81 -8.19
N GLY A 56 4.06 -14.40 -7.03
CA GLY A 56 4.78 -14.49 -5.76
C GLY A 56 5.29 -13.15 -5.24
N SER A 57 6.36 -13.19 -4.46
CA SER A 57 6.90 -12.01 -3.79
C SER A 57 7.71 -11.13 -4.74
N VAL A 58 7.30 -9.87 -4.88
CA VAL A 58 8.04 -8.85 -5.65
C VAL A 58 9.46 -8.67 -5.11
N HIS A 59 9.64 -8.66 -3.80
CA HIS A 59 10.95 -8.47 -3.21
C HIS A 59 11.90 -9.66 -3.43
N LYS A 60 11.38 -10.91 -3.51
CA LYS A 60 12.20 -12.05 -3.93
C LYS A 60 12.65 -11.91 -5.38
N HIS A 61 11.73 -11.52 -6.27
CA HIS A 61 12.07 -11.26 -7.66
C HIS A 61 13.12 -10.14 -7.80
N MET A 62 12.99 -9.05 -7.03
CA MET A 62 14.00 -7.99 -7.04
C MET A 62 15.34 -8.43 -6.48
N ALA A 63 15.34 -9.32 -5.47
CA ALA A 63 16.57 -9.88 -4.89
C ALA A 63 17.43 -10.62 -5.94
N GLU A 64 16.79 -11.31 -6.89
CA GLU A 64 17.47 -11.98 -7.99
C GLU A 64 18.22 -10.99 -8.90
N PHE A 65 17.64 -9.81 -9.19
CA PHE A 65 18.32 -8.79 -9.96
C PHE A 65 19.47 -8.12 -9.21
N TYR A 66 19.33 -7.96 -7.89
CA TYR A 66 20.35 -7.28 -7.10
C TYR A 66 21.45 -8.21 -6.61
N GLY A 67 21.23 -9.54 -6.64
CA GLY A 67 22.15 -10.54 -6.09
C GLY A 67 22.28 -10.47 -4.56
N VAL A 68 21.19 -10.07 -3.85
CA VAL A 68 21.18 -9.84 -2.40
C VAL A 68 20.04 -10.61 -1.71
N GLY A 69 19.99 -10.58 -0.37
CA GLY A 69 18.92 -11.18 0.40
C GLY A 69 17.59 -10.39 0.33
N TYR A 70 16.50 -11.03 0.78
CA TYR A 70 15.15 -10.47 0.72
C TYR A 70 15.00 -9.09 1.40
N ASP A 71 15.50 -8.96 2.62
CA ASP A 71 15.34 -7.71 3.41
C ASP A 71 16.15 -6.57 2.80
N GLU A 72 17.33 -6.86 2.30
CA GLU A 72 18.18 -5.91 1.59
C GLU A 72 17.53 -5.48 0.27
N ALA A 73 17.01 -6.44 -0.52
CA ALA A 73 16.29 -6.15 -1.76
C ALA A 73 15.06 -5.28 -1.53
N LYS A 74 14.36 -5.49 -0.42
CA LYS A 74 13.24 -4.64 0.00
C LYS A 74 13.70 -3.20 0.24
N GLY A 75 14.78 -3.02 1.00
CA GLY A 75 15.36 -1.69 1.27
C GLY A 75 15.82 -0.98 -0.01
N LEU A 76 16.58 -1.67 -0.86
CA LEU A 76 17.05 -1.16 -2.15
C LEU A 76 15.88 -0.78 -3.09
N SER A 77 14.86 -1.62 -3.17
CA SER A 77 13.70 -1.34 -4.02
C SER A 77 12.98 -0.03 -3.63
N PHE A 78 12.82 0.23 -2.34
CA PHE A 78 12.27 1.49 -1.86
C PHE A 78 13.23 2.67 -2.06
N GLN A 79 14.52 2.47 -1.80
CA GLN A 79 15.54 3.50 -2.04
C GLN A 79 15.55 3.93 -3.52
N TYR A 80 15.47 3.00 -4.46
CA TYR A 80 15.44 3.29 -5.89
C TYR A 80 14.12 3.89 -6.35
N LEU A 81 13.01 3.41 -5.77
CA LEU A 81 11.68 3.93 -6.14
C LEU A 81 11.50 5.40 -5.74
N TYR A 82 11.97 5.79 -4.55
CA TYR A 82 11.77 7.13 -4.01
C TYR A 82 12.97 8.07 -4.18
N GLY A 83 14.13 7.52 -4.53
CA GLY A 83 15.37 8.25 -4.63
C GLY A 83 15.99 8.21 -6.03
N HIS A 84 17.27 7.91 -6.06
CA HIS A 84 18.05 7.78 -7.29
C HIS A 84 18.18 6.32 -7.69
N ILE A 85 17.93 6.03 -8.97
CA ILE A 85 18.14 4.70 -9.55
C ILE A 85 19.53 4.68 -10.18
N PRO A 86 20.46 3.82 -9.70
CA PRO A 86 21.80 3.71 -10.26
C PRO A 86 21.80 3.22 -11.71
N ASP A 87 22.79 3.64 -12.50
CA ASP A 87 22.88 3.30 -13.93
C ASP A 87 23.06 1.82 -14.20
N ASP A 88 23.74 1.10 -13.33
CA ASP A 88 23.89 -0.35 -13.39
C ASP A 88 22.56 -1.06 -13.19
N VAL A 89 21.74 -0.60 -12.21
CA VAL A 89 20.37 -1.10 -11.99
C VAL A 89 19.49 -0.84 -13.21
N LEU A 90 19.58 0.34 -13.82
CA LEU A 90 18.82 0.67 -15.04
C LEU A 90 19.15 -0.25 -16.21
N LYS A 91 20.38 -0.76 -16.30
CA LYS A 91 20.82 -1.67 -17.36
C LYS A 91 20.28 -3.08 -17.20
N ILE A 92 20.19 -3.57 -15.97
CA ILE A 92 19.86 -4.98 -15.69
C ILE A 92 18.40 -5.19 -15.28
N ASN A 93 17.73 -4.17 -14.74
CA ASN A 93 16.37 -4.31 -14.20
C ASN A 93 15.34 -3.63 -15.12
N PRO A 94 14.53 -4.41 -15.86
CA PRO A 94 13.55 -3.86 -16.82
C PRO A 94 12.46 -3.01 -16.14
N PHE A 95 12.09 -3.34 -14.90
CA PHE A 95 11.12 -2.56 -14.13
C PHE A 95 11.64 -1.15 -13.88
N PHE A 96 12.83 -1.01 -13.29
CA PHE A 96 13.40 0.30 -12.98
C PHE A 96 13.77 1.10 -14.23
N ASN A 97 14.10 0.44 -15.35
CA ASN A 97 14.25 1.14 -16.64
C ASN A 97 12.94 1.81 -17.08
N LYS A 98 11.81 1.09 -16.96
CA LYS A 98 10.48 1.67 -17.26
C LYS A 98 10.11 2.76 -16.24
N VAL A 99 10.40 2.55 -14.95
CA VAL A 99 10.17 3.57 -13.89
C VAL A 99 10.92 4.84 -14.19
N GLN A 100 12.20 4.77 -14.58
CA GLN A 100 12.99 5.96 -14.92
C GLN A 100 12.37 6.75 -16.09
N LYS A 101 11.92 6.07 -17.14
CA LYS A 101 11.23 6.70 -18.28
C LYS A 101 9.94 7.39 -17.85
N TYR A 102 9.20 6.77 -16.93
CA TYR A 102 7.96 7.33 -16.38
C TYR A 102 8.23 8.55 -15.49
N ILE A 103 9.28 8.50 -14.65
CA ILE A 103 9.76 9.65 -13.88
C ILE A 103 10.09 10.82 -14.80
N ASP A 104 10.82 10.57 -15.89
CA ASP A 104 11.24 11.61 -16.86
C ASP A 104 10.03 12.22 -17.57
N LYS A 105 9.08 11.39 -18.00
CA LYS A 105 7.81 11.82 -18.58
C LYS A 105 7.01 12.71 -17.62
N THR A 106 6.86 12.25 -16.37
CA THR A 106 6.12 12.99 -15.33
C THR A 106 6.76 14.33 -15.01
N TRP A 107 8.09 14.37 -14.91
CA TRP A 107 8.82 15.61 -14.69
C TRP A 107 8.65 16.60 -15.84
N LYS A 108 8.72 16.12 -17.09
CA LYS A 108 8.50 16.94 -18.29
C LYS A 108 7.08 17.51 -18.30
N SER A 109 6.07 16.68 -18.02
CA SER A 109 4.66 17.08 -17.91
C SER A 109 4.45 18.13 -16.83
N TYR A 110 5.00 17.92 -15.63
CA TYR A 110 4.92 18.87 -14.52
C TYR A 110 5.50 20.25 -14.88
N LYS A 111 6.64 20.30 -15.56
CA LYS A 111 7.25 21.56 -15.99
C LYS A 111 6.40 22.31 -17.01
N SER A 112 5.73 21.60 -17.91
CA SER A 112 4.89 22.20 -18.96
C SER A 112 3.52 22.63 -18.44
N ASN A 113 2.89 21.79 -17.59
CA ASN A 113 1.49 21.96 -17.21
C ASN A 113 1.32 22.65 -15.84
N ASN A 114 2.37 22.77 -15.03
CA ASN A 114 2.36 23.33 -13.68
C ASN A 114 1.46 22.58 -12.68
N PHE A 115 1.24 21.28 -12.90
CA PHE A 115 0.57 20.38 -11.97
C PHE A 115 1.09 18.94 -12.12
N ILE A 116 0.90 18.15 -11.07
CA ILE A 116 1.02 16.68 -11.08
C ILE A 116 -0.38 16.14 -11.27
N GLU A 117 -0.59 15.22 -12.21
CA GLU A 117 -1.90 14.62 -12.49
C GLU A 117 -1.84 13.11 -12.31
N SER A 118 -2.86 12.55 -11.67
CA SER A 118 -3.00 11.12 -11.48
C SER A 118 -3.62 10.46 -12.70
N ASP A 119 -3.17 9.22 -12.98
CA ASP A 119 -3.70 8.42 -14.09
C ASP A 119 -5.03 7.70 -13.76
N ILE A 120 -5.53 7.78 -12.50
CA ILE A 120 -6.76 7.08 -12.06
C ILE A 120 -8.00 7.97 -12.19
N TYR A 121 -8.00 9.13 -11.51
CA TYR A 121 -9.12 10.06 -11.50
C TYR A 121 -8.78 11.44 -12.06
N ASN A 122 -7.61 11.59 -12.71
CA ASN A 122 -7.11 12.86 -13.23
C ASN A 122 -7.06 13.98 -12.17
N LYS A 123 -6.86 13.59 -10.90
CA LYS A 123 -6.73 14.55 -9.81
C LYS A 123 -5.41 15.30 -9.93
N ARG A 124 -5.44 16.61 -9.64
CA ARG A 124 -4.31 17.51 -9.86
C ARG A 124 -3.79 18.11 -8.57
N ILE A 125 -2.46 18.10 -8.43
CA ILE A 125 -1.74 18.88 -7.42
C ILE A 125 -1.02 20.02 -8.14
N TYR A 126 -1.51 21.25 -7.96
CA TYR A 126 -0.97 22.41 -8.66
C TYR A 126 0.36 22.89 -8.06
N ARG A 127 1.26 23.37 -8.92
CA ARG A 127 2.60 23.88 -8.57
C ARG A 127 2.56 24.95 -7.48
N LYS A 128 1.55 25.82 -7.46
CA LYS A 128 1.37 26.87 -6.44
C LYS A 128 1.26 26.33 -5.01
N ASN A 129 0.91 25.04 -4.85
CA ASN A 129 0.79 24.35 -3.56
C ASN A 129 2.05 23.53 -3.19
N LEU A 130 3.10 23.63 -3.99
CA LEU A 130 4.33 22.84 -3.87
C LEU A 130 5.54 23.76 -3.85
N SER A 131 6.54 23.45 -3.02
CA SER A 131 7.80 24.19 -2.93
C SER A 131 8.99 23.29 -3.22
N ASP A 132 10.05 23.86 -3.74
CA ASP A 132 11.36 23.22 -3.95
C ASP A 132 11.28 21.85 -4.65
N MET A 133 10.50 21.80 -5.75
CA MET A 133 10.24 20.56 -6.46
C MET A 133 11.42 20.17 -7.35
N ASN A 134 11.78 18.90 -7.24
CA ASN A 134 12.69 18.21 -8.16
C ASN A 134 12.00 16.97 -8.72
N LYS A 135 12.68 16.29 -9.65
CA LYS A 135 12.17 15.11 -10.35
C LYS A 135 11.65 14.02 -9.41
N ASN A 136 12.43 13.68 -8.37
CA ASN A 136 12.06 12.64 -7.42
C ASN A 136 10.89 13.06 -6.51
N LYS A 137 10.88 14.30 -6.04
CA LYS A 137 9.75 14.84 -5.26
C LYS A 137 8.44 14.81 -6.04
N VAL A 138 8.46 15.22 -7.33
CA VAL A 138 7.28 15.15 -8.20
C VAL A 138 6.78 13.72 -8.31
N PHE A 139 7.69 12.77 -8.54
CA PHE A 139 7.32 11.36 -8.63
C PHE A 139 6.79 10.79 -7.30
N ASN A 140 7.39 11.16 -6.17
CA ASN A 140 6.92 10.74 -4.84
C ASN A 140 5.49 11.25 -4.56
N TYR A 141 5.19 12.50 -4.91
CA TYR A 141 3.82 13.02 -4.81
C TYR A 141 2.86 12.28 -5.73
N LEU A 142 3.29 11.92 -6.93
CA LEU A 142 2.47 11.13 -7.85
C LEU A 142 2.16 9.74 -7.31
N ILE A 143 3.15 9.01 -6.75
CA ILE A 143 2.92 7.70 -6.13
C ILE A 143 1.89 7.80 -5.00
N GLN A 144 2.06 8.77 -4.10
CA GLN A 144 1.14 8.97 -2.97
C GLN A 144 -0.28 9.35 -3.44
N LEU A 145 -0.39 10.11 -4.53
CA LEU A 145 -1.66 10.44 -5.14
C LEU A 145 -2.34 9.20 -5.73
N LEU A 146 -1.60 8.41 -6.50
CA LEU A 146 -2.07 7.14 -7.08
C LEU A 146 -2.51 6.14 -6.00
N GLU A 147 -1.72 6.00 -4.92
CA GLU A 147 -2.07 5.18 -3.75
C GLU A 147 -3.40 5.61 -3.15
N THR A 148 -3.52 6.90 -2.83
CA THR A 148 -4.73 7.46 -2.22
C THR A 148 -5.95 7.23 -3.10
N GLU A 149 -5.85 7.49 -4.40
CA GLU A 149 -6.96 7.33 -5.33
C GLU A 149 -7.34 5.87 -5.55
N SER A 150 -6.36 4.98 -5.69
CA SER A 150 -6.60 3.54 -5.82
C SER A 150 -7.33 3.00 -4.58
N ASN A 151 -6.87 3.41 -3.39
CA ASN A 151 -7.50 3.00 -2.14
C ASN A 151 -8.89 3.60 -1.94
N MET A 152 -9.12 4.87 -2.31
CA MET A 152 -10.46 5.49 -2.25
C MET A 152 -11.43 4.77 -3.19
N LYS A 153 -11.01 4.43 -4.40
CA LYS A 153 -11.80 3.63 -5.33
C LYS A 153 -12.15 2.26 -4.75
N MET A 154 -11.15 1.56 -4.22
CA MET A 154 -11.34 0.25 -3.59
C MET A 154 -12.28 0.34 -2.38
N LEU A 155 -12.14 1.35 -1.51
CA LEU A 155 -13.04 1.56 -0.36
C LEU A 155 -14.48 1.85 -0.78
N THR A 156 -14.70 2.56 -1.89
CA THR A 156 -16.05 2.77 -2.45
C THR A 156 -16.72 1.46 -2.82
N ASP A 157 -15.94 0.47 -3.30
CA ASP A 157 -16.44 -0.86 -3.62
C ASP A 157 -16.56 -1.77 -2.38
N LEU A 158 -15.75 -1.53 -1.36
CA LEU A 158 -15.67 -2.37 -0.15
C LEU A 158 -16.76 -2.04 0.86
N ILE A 159 -16.97 -0.75 1.17
CA ILE A 159 -17.88 -0.30 2.23
C ILE A 159 -19.29 -0.91 2.07
N PRO A 160 -19.96 -0.86 0.90
CA PRO A 160 -21.30 -1.45 0.74
C PRO A 160 -21.33 -2.97 0.94
N LYS A 161 -20.19 -3.65 0.75
CA LYS A 161 -20.11 -5.11 0.90
C LYS A 161 -19.89 -5.54 2.33
N VAL A 162 -19.26 -4.70 3.15
CA VAL A 162 -19.03 -5.00 4.56
C VAL A 162 -20.19 -4.54 5.45
N ASP A 163 -21.02 -3.59 5.02
CA ASP A 163 -22.17 -3.06 5.78
C ASP A 163 -23.20 -4.13 6.19
N GLN A 164 -23.26 -5.25 5.47
CA GLN A 164 -24.16 -6.37 5.82
C GLN A 164 -23.66 -7.26 6.97
N TYR A 165 -22.42 -7.02 7.43
CA TYR A 165 -21.77 -7.76 8.51
C TYR A 165 -21.67 -6.91 9.77
N ARG A 166 -21.37 -7.55 10.91
CA ARG A 166 -21.07 -6.85 12.15
C ARG A 166 -19.60 -6.44 12.26
N SER A 167 -18.75 -7.11 11.48
CA SER A 167 -17.34 -6.76 11.35
C SER A 167 -17.19 -5.40 10.65
N GLU A 168 -16.26 -4.57 11.11
CA GLU A 168 -16.07 -3.20 10.61
C GLU A 168 -14.61 -2.90 10.30
N ILE A 169 -14.38 -1.99 9.34
CA ILE A 169 -13.08 -1.35 9.13
C ILE A 169 -12.89 -0.32 10.24
N ILE A 170 -11.89 -0.49 11.08
CA ILE A 170 -11.62 0.43 12.20
C ILE A 170 -10.40 1.32 11.98
N LEU A 171 -9.50 0.94 11.07
CA LEU A 171 -8.35 1.76 10.71
C LEU A 171 -7.95 1.50 9.26
N TYR A 172 -7.76 2.57 8.51
CA TYR A 172 -7.05 2.60 7.24
C TYR A 172 -5.72 3.32 7.43
N SER A 173 -4.64 2.67 7.10
CA SER A 173 -3.29 3.21 7.25
C SER A 173 -2.46 2.95 5.98
N TYR A 174 -2.51 3.88 5.04
CA TYR A 174 -1.76 3.81 3.75
C TYR A 174 -2.01 2.52 2.96
N ASP A 175 -1.22 1.49 3.19
CA ASP A 175 -1.21 0.20 2.52
C ASP A 175 -1.86 -0.92 3.34
N SER A 176 -2.45 -0.62 4.51
CA SER A 176 -3.11 -1.61 5.37
C SER A 176 -4.50 -1.21 5.85
N PHE A 177 -5.32 -2.21 6.09
CA PHE A 177 -6.71 -2.12 6.58
C PHE A 177 -6.85 -2.99 7.81
N LEU A 178 -7.22 -2.39 8.94
CA LEU A 178 -7.50 -3.11 10.18
C LEU A 178 -9.00 -3.23 10.38
N PHE A 179 -9.45 -4.45 10.65
CA PHE A 179 -10.84 -4.80 10.90
C PHE A 179 -11.03 -5.23 12.35
N ASP A 180 -12.13 -4.81 12.93
CA ASP A 180 -12.70 -5.43 14.12
C ASP A 180 -13.63 -6.56 13.64
N PHE A 181 -13.09 -7.78 13.62
CA PHE A 181 -13.74 -8.95 13.04
C PHE A 181 -14.61 -9.66 14.08
N TYR A 182 -15.91 -9.76 13.79
CA TYR A 182 -16.88 -10.55 14.54
C TYR A 182 -16.87 -12.00 14.06
N LEU A 183 -16.49 -12.93 14.93
CA LEU A 183 -16.28 -14.34 14.55
C LEU A 183 -17.49 -15.01 13.87
N PRO A 184 -18.75 -14.75 14.28
CA PRO A 184 -19.91 -15.31 13.62
C PRO A 184 -20.14 -14.84 12.16
N ASP A 185 -19.52 -13.74 11.73
CA ASP A 185 -19.53 -13.33 10.31
C ASP A 185 -18.77 -14.32 9.42
N GLY A 186 -17.90 -15.13 10.03
CA GLY A 186 -17.26 -16.27 9.40
C GLY A 186 -16.23 -15.93 8.34
N LEU A 187 -15.73 -16.98 7.69
CA LEU A 187 -14.72 -16.86 6.65
C LEU A 187 -15.25 -16.14 5.40
N ASP A 188 -16.56 -16.17 5.16
CA ASP A 188 -17.20 -15.49 4.01
C ASP A 188 -16.89 -13.98 4.02
N PHE A 189 -16.98 -13.33 5.19
CA PHE A 189 -16.56 -11.94 5.34
C PHE A 189 -15.11 -11.74 4.91
N LEU A 190 -14.19 -12.58 5.42
CA LEU A 190 -12.76 -12.43 5.15
C LEU A 190 -12.42 -12.66 3.68
N TYR A 191 -13.00 -13.68 3.03
CA TYR A 191 -12.79 -13.96 1.62
C TYR A 191 -13.33 -12.85 0.72
N LYS A 192 -14.54 -12.37 0.98
CA LYS A 192 -15.16 -11.29 0.20
C LYS A 192 -14.38 -9.99 0.34
N THR A 193 -14.01 -9.64 1.56
CA THR A 193 -13.22 -8.44 1.87
C THR A 193 -11.86 -8.50 1.20
N LYS A 194 -11.12 -9.61 1.37
CA LYS A 194 -9.82 -9.82 0.73
C LYS A 194 -9.92 -9.68 -0.79
N LYS A 195 -10.90 -10.32 -1.43
CA LYS A 195 -11.07 -10.26 -2.89
C LYS A 195 -11.28 -8.83 -3.40
N VAL A 196 -12.01 -8.00 -2.65
CA VAL A 196 -12.23 -6.59 -3.02
C VAL A 196 -10.95 -5.79 -2.84
N ILE A 197 -10.28 -5.92 -1.68
CA ILE A 197 -9.03 -5.19 -1.40
C ILE A 197 -7.97 -5.54 -2.44
N GLU A 198 -7.83 -6.81 -2.79
CA GLU A 198 -6.88 -7.26 -3.81
C GLU A 198 -7.26 -6.85 -5.25
N GLN A 199 -8.42 -6.21 -5.43
CA GLN A 199 -8.93 -5.84 -6.76
C GLN A 199 -8.88 -7.04 -7.73
N ASN A 200 -9.46 -8.17 -7.30
CA ASN A 200 -9.43 -9.46 -7.99
C ASN A 200 -8.02 -10.05 -8.22
N GLY A 201 -7.13 -9.87 -7.25
CA GLY A 201 -5.78 -10.44 -7.27
C GLY A 201 -4.71 -9.55 -7.89
N LYS A 202 -5.08 -8.34 -8.30
CA LYS A 202 -4.14 -7.35 -8.85
C LYS A 202 -3.11 -6.90 -7.83
N PHE A 203 -3.55 -6.67 -6.59
CA PHE A 203 -2.73 -6.20 -5.47
C PHE A 203 -2.84 -7.18 -4.28
N PRO A 204 -2.06 -8.27 -4.27
CA PRO A 204 -2.13 -9.25 -3.19
C PRO A 204 -1.94 -8.65 -1.80
N VAL A 205 -2.68 -9.16 -0.81
CA VAL A 205 -2.53 -8.76 0.58
C VAL A 205 -2.05 -9.90 1.46
N LYS A 206 -1.26 -9.55 2.47
CA LYS A 206 -0.96 -10.40 3.62
C LYS A 206 -2.07 -10.23 4.63
N VAL A 207 -2.54 -11.35 5.19
CA VAL A 207 -3.58 -11.36 6.20
C VAL A 207 -2.97 -11.77 7.53
N ALA A 208 -3.17 -10.94 8.55
CA ALA A 208 -2.78 -11.25 9.91
C ALA A 208 -3.97 -11.13 10.86
N LYS A 209 -3.98 -11.92 11.94
CA LYS A 209 -5.01 -11.85 12.98
C LYS A 209 -4.41 -11.83 14.37
N GLY A 210 -5.11 -11.24 15.34
CA GLY A 210 -4.67 -11.20 16.72
C GLY A 210 -5.79 -10.84 17.69
N SER A 211 -5.57 -11.12 18.98
CA SER A 211 -6.42 -10.67 20.07
C SER A 211 -6.28 -9.15 20.33
N ASN A 212 -5.15 -8.59 19.94
CA ASN A 212 -4.84 -7.16 19.97
C ASN A 212 -3.98 -6.77 18.76
N TYR A 213 -3.84 -5.47 18.50
CA TYR A 213 -3.11 -4.96 17.31
C TYR A 213 -1.59 -5.10 17.40
N HIS A 214 -1.04 -5.49 18.55
CA HIS A 214 0.40 -5.72 18.71
C HIS A 214 0.78 -7.17 18.42
N GLU A 215 -0.03 -8.11 18.87
CA GLU A 215 0.22 -9.55 18.76
C GLU A 215 -0.57 -10.13 17.58
N MET A 216 -0.08 -9.81 16.37
CA MET A 216 -0.70 -10.24 15.12
C MET A 216 0.07 -11.43 14.50
N TYR A 217 -0.65 -12.45 14.08
CA TYR A 217 -0.09 -13.67 13.47
C TYR A 217 -0.48 -13.72 11.99
N ASN A 218 0.50 -13.94 11.12
CA ASN A 218 0.26 -14.11 9.68
C ASN A 218 -0.53 -15.40 9.42
N ILE A 219 -1.62 -15.27 8.67
CA ILE A 219 -2.50 -16.37 8.26
C ILE A 219 -2.74 -16.38 6.75
N THR A 220 -1.94 -15.68 5.98
CA THR A 220 -2.12 -15.52 4.52
C THR A 220 -2.24 -16.86 3.80
N GLU A 221 -1.46 -17.87 4.20
CA GLU A 221 -1.50 -19.21 3.59
C GLU A 221 -2.85 -19.91 3.69
N LYS A 222 -3.71 -19.52 4.63
CA LYS A 222 -5.07 -20.07 4.76
C LYS A 222 -6.04 -19.52 3.72
N PHE A 223 -5.64 -18.55 2.93
CA PHE A 223 -6.43 -17.86 1.91
C PHE A 223 -5.89 -18.07 0.48
N VAL A 224 -4.94 -18.96 0.32
CA VAL A 224 -4.34 -19.33 -0.98
C VAL A 224 -5.10 -20.52 -1.57
#